data_0751c69ec7c8f56851c40b543495efb3
#
_entry.id   0751c69ec7c8f56851c40b543495efb3
#
_cell.length_a   1.000
_cell.length_b   1.000
_cell.length_c   1.000
_cell.angle_alpha   90.00
_cell.angle_beta   90.00
_cell.angle_gamma   90.00
#
_symmetry.space_group_name_H-M   'P 1'
#
loop_
_entity.id
_entity.type
_entity.pdbx_description
1 polymer ?
#
loop_
_entity_poly.entity_id
_entity_poly.type
_entity_poly.pdbx_seq_one_letter_code
_entity_poly.pdbx_strand_id
1 'polypeptide(L)'
;MVMRTRNITEVAQFERANKRKIYRKGVTLIQVSATKGDVLQLEEDGLVESKYVVVESKGQILPDYLFFAIKHAFPPFFHKWRTGLNLQVSNIAKLEICFDDDVEVQKQFIREIKAILKLKKAYEEEIKVYEDVKKDMFTIFFN
;
A
#
# COMPACT_ATOMS: atom_id res chain seq x y z
N MET A 1 -6.66 22.91 2.78
CA MET A 1 -6.04 21.70 2.20
C MET A 1 -5.79 21.96 0.72
N VAL A 2 -4.56 21.86 0.29
CA VAL A 2 -4.15 22.08 -1.11
C VAL A 2 -3.52 20.82 -1.67
N MET A 3 -4.27 20.11 -2.50
CA MET A 3 -3.78 18.89 -3.16
C MET A 3 -3.01 19.25 -4.43
N ARG A 4 -1.85 18.63 -4.59
CA ARG A 4 -1.00 18.78 -5.77
C ARG A 4 -0.70 17.42 -6.38
N THR A 5 -0.76 17.35 -7.70
CA THR A 5 -0.32 16.17 -8.44
C THR A 5 1.13 16.33 -8.85
N ARG A 6 1.95 15.36 -8.50
CA ARG A 6 3.37 15.33 -8.87
C ARG A 6 3.79 13.94 -9.31
N ASN A 7 4.82 13.90 -10.14
CA ASN A 7 5.45 12.65 -10.50
C ASN A 7 6.18 12.05 -9.29
N ILE A 8 6.08 10.72 -9.15
CA ILE A 8 6.69 9.99 -8.03
C ILE A 8 8.19 10.28 -7.88
N THR A 9 8.91 10.51 -8.98
CA THR A 9 10.35 10.77 -8.96
C THR A 9 10.74 12.09 -8.31
N GLU A 10 9.80 13.02 -8.17
CA GLU A 10 10.04 14.31 -7.51
C GLU A 10 10.09 14.17 -5.98
N VAL A 11 9.37 13.22 -5.41
CA VAL A 11 9.16 13.09 -3.96
C VAL A 11 9.69 11.80 -3.37
N ALA A 12 10.02 10.83 -4.20
CA ALA A 12 10.50 9.52 -3.78
C ALA A 12 11.55 8.97 -4.74
N GLN A 13 12.31 8.02 -4.25
CA GLN A 13 13.19 7.20 -5.07
C GLN A 13 12.72 5.75 -5.00
N PHE A 14 12.97 5.00 -6.06
CA PHE A 14 12.56 3.61 -6.12
C PHE A 14 13.65 2.75 -6.75
N GLU A 15 13.70 1.50 -6.33
CA GLU A 15 14.57 0.48 -6.90
C GLU A 15 13.89 -0.89 -6.83
N ARG A 16 14.23 -1.78 -7.73
CA ARG A 16 13.87 -3.18 -7.56
C ARG A 16 14.56 -3.72 -6.31
N ALA A 17 13.85 -4.46 -5.47
CA ALA A 17 14.38 -4.96 -4.22
C ALA A 17 15.65 -5.80 -4.44
N ASN A 18 16.68 -5.47 -3.68
CA ASN A 18 17.93 -6.23 -3.62
C ASN A 18 17.84 -7.24 -2.48
N LYS A 19 17.93 -8.51 -2.80
CA LYS A 19 17.81 -9.62 -1.83
C LYS A 19 18.85 -9.59 -0.70
N ARG A 20 19.93 -8.83 -0.87
CA ARG A 20 21.04 -8.74 0.10
C ARG A 20 20.98 -7.48 0.95
N LYS A 21 20.03 -6.61 0.68
CA LYS A 21 19.89 -5.32 1.38
C LYS A 21 18.76 -5.40 2.40
N ILE A 22 19.02 -4.82 3.58
CA ILE A 22 17.98 -4.65 4.60
C ILE A 22 17.30 -3.31 4.38
N TYR A 23 16.00 -3.34 4.19
CA TYR A 23 15.17 -2.16 4.03
C TYR A 23 14.53 -1.76 5.35
N ARG A 24 14.28 -0.47 5.51
CA ARG A 24 13.68 0.06 6.73
C ARG A 24 12.17 -0.10 6.73
N LYS A 25 11.62 -0.32 7.92
CA LYS A 25 10.20 -0.24 8.18
C LYS A 25 9.60 1.04 7.60
N GLY A 26 8.43 0.94 6.99
CA GLY A 26 7.66 2.08 6.48
C GLY A 26 7.82 2.34 5.00
N VAL A 27 8.80 1.73 4.32
CA VAL A 27 8.91 1.85 2.87
C VAL A 27 7.72 1.19 2.17
N THR A 28 7.36 1.72 1.01
CA THR A 28 6.28 1.18 0.19
C THR A 28 6.82 0.11 -0.76
N LEU A 29 6.09 -0.99 -0.87
CA LEU A 29 6.43 -2.12 -1.73
C LEU A 29 5.38 -2.26 -2.82
N ILE A 30 5.82 -2.14 -4.08
CA ILE A 30 4.96 -2.36 -5.23
C ILE A 30 5.34 -3.69 -5.87
N GLN A 31 4.42 -4.65 -5.88
CA GLN A 31 4.66 -5.91 -6.55
C GLN A 31 4.61 -5.70 -8.06
N VAL A 32 5.69 -6.08 -8.76
CA VAL A 32 5.82 -5.86 -10.21
C VAL A 32 5.85 -7.15 -11.01
N SER A 33 6.05 -8.29 -10.37
CA SER A 33 6.06 -9.61 -10.99
C SER A 33 4.90 -10.46 -10.46
N ALA A 34 4.18 -11.12 -11.36
CA ALA A 34 3.01 -11.94 -11.02
C ALA A 34 2.02 -11.21 -10.10
N THR A 35 1.73 -9.97 -10.45
CA THR A 35 0.98 -9.04 -9.59
C THR A 35 -0.46 -8.87 -10.03
N LYS A 36 -1.32 -8.59 -9.06
CA LYS A 36 -2.70 -8.12 -9.26
C LYS A 36 -2.83 -6.62 -8.99
N GLY A 37 -1.72 -5.91 -8.88
CA GLY A 37 -1.68 -4.51 -8.51
C GLY A 37 -1.51 -4.29 -7.00
N ASP A 38 -0.81 -5.20 -6.33
CA ASP A 38 -0.63 -5.14 -4.88
C ASP A 38 0.39 -4.08 -4.47
N VAL A 39 -0.01 -3.25 -3.52
CA VAL A 39 0.84 -2.26 -2.85
C VAL A 39 0.82 -2.53 -1.36
N LEU A 40 1.97 -2.77 -0.79
CA LEU A 40 2.16 -3.10 0.62
C LEU A 40 3.09 -2.09 1.27
N GLN A 41 3.12 -2.09 2.60
CA GLN A 41 4.09 -1.34 3.38
C GLN A 41 4.91 -2.32 4.21
N LEU A 42 6.22 -2.12 4.27
CA LEU A 42 7.10 -2.94 5.08
C LEU A 42 6.84 -2.66 6.56
N GLU A 43 6.44 -3.67 7.31
CA GLU A 43 6.02 -3.52 8.71
C GLU A 43 7.20 -3.57 9.69
N GLU A 44 8.29 -4.23 9.31
CA GLU A 44 9.52 -4.36 10.11
C GLU A 44 10.74 -4.26 9.21
N ASP A 45 11.87 -3.80 9.78
CA ASP A 45 13.14 -3.78 9.05
C ASP A 45 13.49 -5.20 8.59
N GLY A 46 13.89 -5.36 7.34
CA GLY A 46 14.24 -6.68 6.84
C GLY A 46 14.50 -6.76 5.36
N LEU A 47 14.62 -7.99 4.90
CA LEU A 47 14.82 -8.32 3.49
C LEU A 47 13.50 -8.26 2.73
N VAL A 48 13.58 -7.88 1.46
CA VAL A 48 12.42 -7.79 0.56
C VAL A 48 12.67 -8.65 -0.66
N GLU A 49 11.66 -9.40 -1.06
CA GLU A 49 11.71 -10.26 -2.24
C GLU A 49 11.86 -9.44 -3.53
N SER A 50 12.56 -9.99 -4.52
CA SER A 50 12.84 -9.30 -5.78
C SER A 50 11.62 -9.08 -6.68
N LYS A 51 10.46 -9.64 -6.34
CA LYS A 51 9.19 -9.35 -7.04
C LYS A 51 8.65 -7.95 -6.72
N TYR A 52 9.22 -7.26 -5.73
CA TYR A 52 8.83 -5.92 -5.33
C TYR A 52 9.79 -4.84 -5.83
N VAL A 53 9.24 -3.68 -6.08
CA VAL A 53 9.97 -2.41 -6.15
C VAL A 53 9.78 -1.70 -4.81
N VAL A 54 10.88 -1.25 -4.22
CA VAL A 54 10.88 -0.50 -2.96
C VAL A 54 10.85 0.98 -3.28
N VAL A 55 9.87 1.68 -2.73
CA VAL A 55 9.71 3.14 -2.89
C VAL A 55 9.94 3.82 -1.55
N GLU A 56 10.88 4.75 -1.50
CA GLU A 56 11.28 5.47 -0.30
C GLU A 56 11.11 6.97 -0.49
N SER A 57 10.52 7.64 0.49
CA SER A 57 10.35 9.09 0.48
C SER A 57 11.70 9.81 0.53
N LYS A 58 11.81 10.92 -0.19
CA LYS A 58 12.96 11.84 -0.12
C LYS A 58 12.90 12.82 1.06
N GLY A 59 11.85 12.75 1.88
CA GLY A 59 11.67 13.56 3.08
C GLY A 59 10.59 14.64 3.01
N GLN A 60 10.09 14.98 1.83
CA GLN A 60 9.01 15.95 1.64
C GLN A 60 7.63 15.41 1.98
N ILE A 61 7.50 14.11 1.96
CA ILE A 61 6.26 13.40 2.21
C ILE A 61 6.50 12.31 3.25
N LEU A 62 5.64 12.22 4.25
CA LEU A 62 5.77 11.21 5.30
C LEU A 62 5.62 9.80 4.72
N PRO A 63 6.42 8.82 5.16
CA PRO A 63 6.38 7.46 4.61
C PRO A 63 4.99 6.81 4.60
N ASP A 64 4.25 6.93 5.70
CA ASP A 64 2.89 6.39 5.77
C ASP A 64 1.93 7.10 4.81
N TYR A 65 2.07 8.41 4.68
CA TYR A 65 1.24 9.19 3.75
C TYR A 65 1.57 8.83 2.29
N LEU A 66 2.85 8.68 1.97
CA LEU A 66 3.31 8.22 0.66
C LEU A 66 2.71 6.87 0.31
N PHE A 67 2.72 5.94 1.27
CA PHE A 67 2.10 4.62 1.07
C PHE A 67 0.63 4.73 0.66
N PHE A 68 -0.16 5.51 1.37
CA PHE A 68 -1.58 5.68 1.03
C PHE A 68 -1.79 6.40 -0.30
N ALA A 69 -0.96 7.40 -0.61
CA ALA A 69 -1.01 8.10 -1.89
C ALA A 69 -0.72 7.16 -3.06
N ILE A 70 0.30 6.31 -2.94
CA ILE A 70 0.64 5.30 -3.95
C ILE A 70 -0.48 4.26 -4.05
N LYS A 71 -0.96 3.76 -2.93
CA LYS A 71 -2.01 2.73 -2.91
C LYS A 71 -3.29 3.22 -3.60
N HIS A 72 -3.61 4.48 -3.46
CA HIS A 72 -4.75 5.10 -4.13
C HIS A 72 -4.52 5.28 -5.63
N ALA A 73 -3.34 5.75 -6.04
CA ALA A 73 -3.03 6.06 -7.43
C ALA A 73 -2.69 4.82 -8.27
N PHE A 74 -2.28 3.73 -7.65
CA PHE A 74 -1.69 2.59 -8.35
C PHE A 74 -2.67 1.76 -9.18
N PRO A 75 -3.91 1.45 -8.77
CA PRO A 75 -4.81 0.60 -9.54
C PRO A 75 -5.04 1.07 -10.99
N PRO A 76 -5.44 2.33 -11.27
CA PRO A 76 -5.59 2.78 -12.65
C PRO A 76 -4.26 2.83 -13.42
N PHE A 77 -3.17 3.17 -12.74
CA PHE A 77 -1.84 3.16 -13.31
C PHE A 77 -1.42 1.75 -13.73
N PHE A 78 -1.56 0.76 -12.86
CA PHE A 78 -1.27 -0.63 -13.13
C PHE A 78 -2.07 -1.15 -14.31
N HIS A 79 -3.36 -0.86 -14.34
CA HIS A 79 -4.24 -1.29 -15.43
C HIS A 79 -3.79 -0.76 -16.80
N LYS A 80 -3.29 0.47 -16.82
CA LYS A 80 -2.78 1.12 -18.04
C LYS A 80 -1.43 0.58 -18.51
N TRP A 81 -0.51 0.29 -17.57
CA TRP A 81 0.90 0.01 -17.89
C TRP A 81 1.32 -1.45 -17.77
N ARG A 82 0.45 -2.31 -17.28
CA ARG A 82 0.75 -3.73 -17.13
C ARG A 82 0.97 -4.42 -18.48
N THR A 83 1.84 -5.45 -18.46
CA THR A 83 1.99 -6.42 -19.56
C THR A 83 1.67 -7.79 -18.97
N GLY A 84 0.46 -8.31 -19.24
CA GLY A 84 -0.03 -9.52 -18.58
C GLY A 84 -0.13 -9.31 -17.04
N LEU A 85 0.59 -10.13 -16.30
CA LEU A 85 0.68 -10.05 -14.84
C LEU A 85 1.95 -9.33 -14.35
N ASN A 86 2.64 -8.61 -15.23
CA ASN A 86 3.90 -7.95 -14.90
C ASN A 86 3.81 -6.45 -15.17
N LEU A 87 4.63 -5.70 -14.45
CA LEU A 87 4.84 -4.28 -14.65
C LEU A 87 6.34 -4.05 -14.78
N GLN A 88 6.76 -3.32 -15.81
CA GLN A 88 8.17 -2.95 -15.96
C GLN A 88 8.56 -1.93 -14.88
N VAL A 89 9.69 -2.16 -14.22
CA VAL A 89 10.19 -1.28 -13.16
C VAL A 89 10.38 0.16 -13.67
N SER A 90 10.87 0.35 -14.88
CA SER A 90 11.04 1.66 -15.50
C SER A 90 9.74 2.46 -15.63
N ASN A 91 8.60 1.80 -15.75
CA ASN A 91 7.30 2.46 -15.86
C ASN A 91 6.86 3.11 -14.54
N ILE A 92 7.38 2.66 -13.40
CA ILE A 92 7.10 3.29 -12.09
C ILE A 92 7.44 4.78 -12.11
N ALA A 93 8.46 5.20 -12.87
CA ALA A 93 8.82 6.61 -13.04
C ALA A 93 7.70 7.47 -13.65
N LYS A 94 6.67 6.86 -14.23
CA LYS A 94 5.50 7.54 -14.83
C LYS A 94 4.33 7.68 -13.87
N LEU A 95 4.44 7.11 -12.67
CA LEU A 95 3.38 7.20 -11.66
C LEU A 95 3.25 8.62 -11.15
N GLU A 96 2.03 9.13 -11.18
CA GLU A 96 1.68 10.41 -10.59
C GLU A 96 0.90 10.19 -9.31
N ILE A 97 1.23 10.93 -8.27
CA ILE A 97 0.53 10.90 -6.98
C ILE A 97 -0.01 12.28 -6.64
N CYS A 98 -1.13 12.30 -5.95
CA CYS A 98 -1.75 13.51 -5.44
C CYS A 98 -1.56 13.59 -3.93
N PHE A 99 -1.05 14.71 -3.42
CA PHE A 99 -0.80 14.86 -1.99
C PHE A 99 -0.81 16.33 -1.57
N ASP A 100 -0.94 16.55 -0.27
CA ASP A 100 -0.80 17.88 0.35
C ASP A 100 0.63 18.03 0.88
N ASP A 101 1.27 19.16 0.59
CA ASP A 101 2.64 19.45 1.03
C ASP A 101 2.73 19.74 2.53
N ASP A 102 1.61 20.08 3.19
CA ASP A 102 1.60 20.40 4.61
C ASP A 102 1.72 19.12 5.45
N VAL A 103 2.81 19.01 6.18
CA VAL A 103 3.12 17.85 7.03
C VAL A 103 2.06 17.65 8.12
N GLU A 104 1.47 18.70 8.66
CA GLU A 104 0.42 18.59 9.68
C GLU A 104 -0.87 18.01 9.07
N VAL A 105 -1.20 18.37 7.84
CA VAL A 105 -2.32 17.77 7.09
C VAL A 105 -2.03 16.30 6.83
N GLN A 106 -0.82 15.95 6.42
CA GLN A 106 -0.40 14.56 6.22
C GLN A 106 -0.55 13.74 7.53
N LYS A 107 -0.08 14.27 8.65
CA LYS A 107 -0.20 13.62 9.96
C LYS A 107 -1.65 13.39 10.38
N GLN A 108 -2.49 14.39 10.17
CA GLN A 108 -3.92 14.28 10.45
C GLN A 108 -4.57 13.19 9.62
N PHE A 109 -4.32 13.16 8.32
CA PHE A 109 -4.80 12.10 7.43
C PHE A 109 -4.37 10.72 7.92
N ILE A 110 -3.08 10.55 8.26
CA ILE A 110 -2.54 9.28 8.74
C ILE A 110 -3.29 8.80 9.99
N ARG A 111 -3.51 9.70 10.96
CA ARG A 111 -4.25 9.36 12.18
C ARG A 111 -5.67 8.90 11.87
N GLU A 112 -6.36 9.64 11.03
CA GLU A 112 -7.76 9.35 10.69
C GLU A 112 -7.90 8.06 9.90
N ILE A 113 -7.07 7.84 8.88
CA ILE A 113 -7.15 6.62 8.06
C ILE A 113 -6.77 5.37 8.87
N LYS A 114 -5.77 5.45 9.74
CA LYS A 114 -5.39 4.33 10.61
C LYS A 114 -6.51 3.99 11.60
N ALA A 115 -7.20 4.97 12.14
CA ALA A 115 -8.36 4.75 13.01
C ALA A 115 -9.50 4.04 12.25
N ILE A 116 -9.79 4.46 11.03
CA ILE A 116 -10.81 3.84 10.17
C ILE A 116 -10.43 2.40 9.84
N LEU A 117 -9.17 2.14 9.47
CA LEU A 117 -8.71 0.79 9.14
C LEU A 117 -8.75 -0.15 10.36
N LYS A 118 -8.41 0.36 11.55
CA LYS A 118 -8.53 -0.39 12.79
C LYS A 118 -9.98 -0.77 13.09
N LEU A 119 -10.90 0.17 12.91
CA LEU A 119 -12.34 -0.06 13.09
C LEU A 119 -12.87 -1.08 12.08
N LYS A 120 -12.47 -0.97 10.81
CA LYS A 120 -12.82 -1.92 9.76
C LYS A 120 -12.38 -3.33 10.13
N LYS A 121 -11.14 -3.49 10.61
CA LYS A 121 -10.61 -4.79 11.06
C LYS A 121 -11.42 -5.38 12.21
N ALA A 122 -11.80 -4.55 13.19
CA ALA A 122 -12.63 -5.00 14.31
C ALA A 122 -14.00 -5.49 13.84
N TYR A 123 -14.64 -4.81 12.90
CA TYR A 123 -15.90 -5.25 12.31
C TYR A 123 -15.76 -6.54 11.50
N GLU A 124 -14.69 -6.70 10.75
CA GLU A 124 -14.42 -7.94 10.00
C GLU A 124 -14.26 -9.14 10.93
N GLU A 125 -13.57 -8.96 12.06
CA GLU A 125 -13.42 -9.99 13.10
C GLU A 125 -14.77 -10.34 13.74
N GLU A 126 -15.62 -9.37 14.02
CA GLU A 126 -16.97 -9.55 14.56
C GLU A 126 -17.88 -10.31 13.58
N ILE A 127 -17.86 -9.95 12.30
CA ILE A 127 -18.60 -10.65 11.25
C ILE A 127 -18.18 -12.11 11.17
N LYS A 128 -16.88 -12.38 11.27
CA LYS A 128 -16.36 -13.75 11.27
C LYS A 128 -16.92 -14.59 12.43
N VAL A 129 -17.01 -14.01 13.63
CA VAL A 129 -17.62 -14.67 14.78
C VAL A 129 -19.08 -15.01 14.51
N TYR A 130 -19.86 -14.09 13.94
CA TYR A 130 -21.25 -14.36 13.59
C TYR A 130 -21.40 -15.43 12.52
N GLU A 131 -20.53 -15.47 11.54
CA GLU A 131 -20.53 -16.53 10.52
C GLU A 131 -20.21 -17.91 11.12
N ASP A 132 -19.27 -17.99 12.05
CA ASP A 132 -18.94 -19.23 12.76
C ASP A 132 -20.14 -19.72 13.60
N VAL A 133 -20.80 -18.84 14.33
CA VAL A 133 -22.03 -19.18 15.10
C VAL A 133 -23.13 -19.67 14.18
N LYS A 134 -23.35 -19.00 13.05
CA LYS A 134 -24.32 -19.44 12.03
C LYS A 134 -24.03 -20.85 11.54
N LYS A 135 -22.77 -21.14 11.22
CA LYS A 135 -22.32 -22.47 10.78
C LYS A 135 -22.60 -23.55 11.83
N ASP A 136 -22.29 -23.26 13.10
CA ASP A 136 -22.54 -24.18 14.20
C ASP A 136 -24.02 -24.46 14.38
N MET A 137 -24.88 -23.45 14.25
CA MET A 137 -26.32 -23.62 14.31
C MET A 137 -26.84 -24.52 13.18
N PHE A 138 -26.36 -24.33 11.95
CA PHE A 138 -26.73 -25.21 10.84
C PHE A 138 -26.31 -26.67 11.09
N THR A 139 -25.13 -26.87 11.64
CA THR A 139 -24.65 -28.21 12.01
C THR A 139 -25.54 -28.88 13.07
N ILE A 140 -25.94 -28.11 14.08
CA ILE A 140 -26.80 -28.64 15.18
C ILE A 140 -28.21 -29.00 14.68
N PHE A 141 -28.80 -28.15 13.83
CA PHE A 141 -30.19 -28.31 13.45
C PHE A 141 -30.44 -29.17 12.20
N PHE A 142 -29.43 -29.33 11.34
CA PHE A 142 -29.61 -29.98 10.04
C PHE A 142 -28.73 -31.21 9.80
N ASN A 143 -27.95 -31.61 10.78
CA ASN A 143 -27.16 -32.87 10.70
C ASN A 143 -27.69 -33.92 11.70
#